data_a60ddb7354e7232f8fc27ef0716a0e46
#
_entry.id   a60ddb7354e7232f8fc27ef0716a0e46
#
_cell.length_a   1.000
_cell.length_b   1.000
_cell.length_c   1.000
_cell.angle_alpha   90.00
_cell.angle_beta   90.00
_cell.angle_gamma   90.00
#
_symmetry.space_group_name_H-M   'P 1'
#
loop_
_entity.id
_entity.type
_entity.pdbx_description
1 polymer ?
#
loop_
_entity_poly.entity_id
_entity_poly.type
_entity_poly.pdbx_seq_one_letter_code
_entity_poly.pdbx_strand_id
1 'polypeptide(L)'
;MGTVLRDTIFSENWIIRTVPVILFIAGSASLSASPLVIPQKQAAHFCQLLVSEGPSVSTLALRAHQMMPPDDSLSVEQIFAGYVLLADGWQTMRLFPYQEDGMISWYSATDELPASIDSEHQKYISEVFPRLIAEVQSGDWKTVDAYIDRMVQYQCQFGGQKLPLRPSPSAIIGIYLLFFAFFFASFLIKKLVKSKKMCIFANEF
;
A
#
# COMPACT_ATOMS: atom_id res chain seq x y z
N MET A 1 55.97 -17.60 45.88
CA MET A 1 57.15 -16.93 45.31
C MET A 1 56.88 -16.66 43.84
N GLY A 2 57.03 -15.43 43.44
CA GLY A 2 57.07 -15.04 42.05
C GLY A 2 55.78 -14.43 41.48
N THR A 3 55.45 -13.26 41.90
CA THR A 3 54.67 -12.23 41.19
C THR A 3 55.45 -11.76 39.98
N VAL A 4 54.87 -11.77 38.82
CA VAL A 4 55.43 -11.09 37.64
C VAL A 4 54.29 -10.28 36.98
N LEU A 5 54.29 -9.04 37.23
CA LEU A 5 54.23 -7.89 36.31
C LEU A 5 53.49 -8.18 35.00
N ARG A 6 52.33 -7.58 34.91
CA ARG A 6 51.62 -7.32 33.66
C ARG A 6 51.29 -5.85 33.64
N ASP A 7 52.32 -5.10 33.35
CA ASP A 7 52.17 -3.70 33.08
C ASP A 7 52.69 -3.36 31.70
N THR A 8 51.99 -2.38 31.06
CA THR A 8 52.44 -1.59 29.94
C THR A 8 52.42 -2.18 28.56
N ILE A 9 51.26 -2.18 27.93
CA ILE A 9 51.14 -1.79 26.53
C ILE A 9 49.88 -0.93 26.36
N PHE A 10 49.90 0.22 26.95
CA PHE A 10 49.01 1.33 26.58
C PHE A 10 49.89 2.54 26.42
N SER A 11 50.52 2.61 25.30
CA SER A 11 51.40 3.72 24.98
C SER A 11 51.18 4.17 23.55
N GLU A 12 50.62 5.34 23.42
CA GLU A 12 51.20 6.39 22.57
C GLU A 12 51.02 6.36 21.07
N ASN A 13 49.98 5.77 20.48
CA ASN A 13 49.74 6.01 19.08
C ASN A 13 48.34 6.54 18.69
N TRP A 14 47.60 7.13 19.67
CA TRP A 14 46.27 7.69 19.45
C TRP A 14 46.25 9.16 19.01
N ILE A 15 47.35 9.86 19.16
CA ILE A 15 47.37 11.34 19.02
C ILE A 15 47.69 11.82 17.59
N ILE A 16 48.20 10.96 16.70
CA ILE A 16 48.65 11.43 15.37
C ILE A 16 47.64 11.12 14.24
N ARG A 17 46.53 10.44 14.51
CA ARG A 17 45.53 10.11 13.47
C ARG A 17 44.25 10.92 13.47
N THR A 18 44.10 11.89 14.37
CA THR A 18 42.87 12.67 14.52
C THR A 18 42.92 14.09 13.93
N VAL A 19 44.00 14.49 13.27
CA VAL A 19 44.15 15.90 12.82
C VAL A 19 43.71 16.20 11.38
N PRO A 20 43.48 15.25 10.44
CA PRO A 20 42.97 15.70 9.15
C PRO A 20 41.44 15.64 8.97
N VAL A 21 40.65 15.29 10.02
CA VAL A 21 39.19 15.17 9.86
C VAL A 21 38.42 16.47 10.08
N ILE A 22 39.07 17.50 10.65
CA ILE A 22 38.38 18.74 11.05
C ILE A 22 38.30 19.78 9.91
N LEU A 23 38.92 19.57 8.76
CA LEU A 23 38.95 20.58 7.70
C LEU A 23 38.00 20.31 6.53
N PHE A 24 37.04 19.39 6.67
CA PHE A 24 36.04 19.09 5.62
C PHE A 24 34.59 19.43 5.99
N ILE A 25 34.35 20.18 7.08
CA ILE A 25 33.00 20.56 7.55
C ILE A 25 32.62 22.00 7.19
N ALA A 26 33.28 22.62 6.25
CA ALA A 26 32.91 23.94 5.78
C ALA A 26 32.40 23.92 4.35
N GLY A 27 31.31 23.17 4.10
CA GLY A 27 30.72 23.09 2.78
C GLY A 27 29.43 22.26 2.69
N SER A 28 28.89 21.84 3.83
CA SER A 28 27.56 21.21 3.84
C SER A 28 26.53 22.32 3.64
N ALA A 29 26.28 22.71 2.38
CA ALA A 29 24.99 23.27 2.05
C ALA A 29 23.96 22.28 2.57
N SER A 30 23.25 22.64 3.61
CA SER A 30 22.08 21.93 4.08
C SER A 30 21.08 22.00 2.95
N LEU A 31 21.13 21.00 2.04
CA LEU A 31 20.00 20.67 1.22
C LEU A 31 18.92 20.26 2.22
N SER A 32 18.08 21.20 2.60
CA SER A 32 16.81 20.92 3.25
C SER A 32 16.00 20.13 2.24
N ALA A 33 16.27 18.83 2.15
CA ALA A 33 15.40 17.92 1.45
C ALA A 33 14.08 17.98 2.20
N SER A 34 13.07 18.58 1.60
CA SER A 34 11.70 18.48 2.11
C SER A 34 11.41 17.00 2.34
N PRO A 35 10.81 16.62 3.48
CA PRO A 35 10.49 15.23 3.73
C PRO A 35 9.67 14.70 2.55
N LEU A 36 10.07 13.55 2.03
CA LEU A 36 9.35 12.91 0.92
C LEU A 36 7.94 12.56 1.39
N VAL A 37 6.94 13.20 0.80
CA VAL A 37 5.53 12.95 1.09
C VAL A 37 4.94 12.19 -0.10
N ILE A 38 4.32 11.05 0.19
CA ILE A 38 3.62 10.26 -0.83
C ILE A 38 2.36 11.03 -1.24
N PRO A 39 2.10 11.25 -2.55
CA PRO A 39 0.90 11.93 -3.01
C PRO A 39 -0.37 11.18 -2.57
N GLN A 40 -1.42 11.91 -2.24
CA GLN A 40 -2.67 11.36 -1.72
C GLN A 40 -3.27 10.26 -2.61
N LYS A 41 -3.19 10.44 -3.94
CA LYS A 41 -3.69 9.45 -4.91
C LYS A 41 -2.96 8.12 -4.78
N GLN A 42 -1.63 8.12 -4.73
CA GLN A 42 -0.80 6.94 -4.60
C GLN A 42 -0.94 6.29 -3.22
N ALA A 43 -1.02 7.09 -2.17
CA ALA A 43 -1.30 6.60 -0.82
C ALA A 43 -2.66 5.90 -0.73
N ALA A 44 -3.71 6.50 -1.26
CA ALA A 44 -5.04 5.89 -1.32
C ALA A 44 -5.06 4.63 -2.20
N HIS A 45 -4.28 4.60 -3.29
CA HIS A 45 -4.12 3.41 -4.14
C HIS A 45 -3.41 2.29 -3.38
N PHE A 46 -2.29 2.58 -2.72
CA PHE A 46 -1.56 1.63 -1.89
C PHE A 46 -2.42 1.05 -0.77
N CYS A 47 -3.21 1.89 -0.10
CA CYS A 47 -4.08 1.49 1.00
C CYS A 47 -5.28 0.60 0.59
N GLN A 48 -5.45 0.28 -0.69
CA GLN A 48 -6.41 -0.72 -1.16
C GLN A 48 -5.91 -2.15 -1.00
N LEU A 49 -4.60 -2.36 -0.86
CA LEU A 49 -4.03 -3.67 -0.60
C LEU A 49 -4.64 -4.29 0.65
N LEU A 50 -4.72 -5.61 0.62
CA LEU A 50 -5.23 -6.40 1.73
C LEU A 50 -4.09 -6.80 2.65
N VAL A 51 -4.39 -6.85 3.94
CA VAL A 51 -3.47 -7.31 4.98
C VAL A 51 -4.17 -8.33 5.86
N SER A 52 -3.46 -9.38 6.23
CA SER A 52 -3.95 -10.39 7.16
C SER A 52 -3.47 -10.09 8.59
N GLU A 53 -4.41 -10.12 9.52
CA GLU A 53 -4.17 -10.00 10.96
C GLU A 53 -4.79 -11.20 11.68
N GLY A 54 -4.01 -12.28 11.74
CA GLY A 54 -4.50 -13.54 12.29
C GLY A 54 -5.63 -14.12 11.43
N PRO A 55 -6.86 -14.28 11.97
CA PRO A 55 -7.97 -14.89 11.24
C PRO A 55 -8.69 -13.90 10.31
N SER A 56 -8.43 -12.60 10.42
CA SER A 56 -9.12 -11.56 9.66
C SER A 56 -8.25 -10.98 8.55
N VAL A 57 -8.90 -10.66 7.43
CA VAL A 57 -8.28 -9.93 6.33
C VAL A 57 -9.02 -8.62 6.15
N SER A 58 -8.27 -7.53 6.10
CA SER A 58 -8.82 -6.18 5.93
C SER A 58 -8.03 -5.39 4.90
N THR A 59 -8.52 -4.21 4.50
CA THR A 59 -7.73 -3.30 3.66
C THR A 59 -6.73 -2.53 4.50
N LEU A 60 -5.60 -2.15 3.91
CA LEU A 60 -4.66 -1.23 4.56
C LEU A 60 -5.31 0.11 4.91
N ALA A 61 -6.33 0.56 4.15
CA ALA A 61 -7.08 1.75 4.48
C ALA A 61 -7.78 1.63 5.85
N LEU A 62 -8.45 0.50 6.11
CA LEU A 62 -9.07 0.26 7.42
C LEU A 62 -8.02 0.24 8.52
N ARG A 63 -6.87 -0.40 8.26
CA ARG A 63 -5.75 -0.46 9.20
C ARG A 63 -5.16 0.94 9.46
N ALA A 64 -5.03 1.76 8.44
CA ALA A 64 -4.56 3.13 8.56
C ALA A 64 -5.43 3.93 9.53
N HIS A 65 -6.75 3.88 9.36
CA HIS A 65 -7.70 4.56 10.25
C HIS A 65 -7.69 4.04 11.70
N GLN A 66 -7.27 2.80 11.92
CA GLN A 66 -7.16 2.23 13.27
C GLN A 66 -5.85 2.63 13.98
N MET A 67 -4.77 2.80 13.20
CA MET A 67 -3.43 3.01 13.76
C MET A 67 -2.98 4.45 13.81
N MET A 68 -3.40 5.25 12.82
CA MET A 68 -2.89 6.62 12.67
C MET A 68 -3.85 7.64 13.22
N PRO A 69 -3.38 8.61 14.01
CA PRO A 69 -4.19 9.73 14.41
C PRO A 69 -4.54 10.61 13.19
N PRO A 70 -5.68 11.29 13.20
CA PRO A 70 -5.98 12.28 12.17
C PRO A 70 -4.97 13.42 12.24
N ASP A 71 -4.58 13.94 11.07
CA ASP A 71 -3.71 15.10 10.91
C ASP A 71 -4.40 16.12 10.00
N ASP A 72 -4.19 17.40 10.24
CA ASP A 72 -4.84 18.47 9.49
C ASP A 72 -4.18 18.71 8.12
N SER A 73 -2.96 18.23 7.92
CA SER A 73 -2.14 18.48 6.72
C SER A 73 -2.05 17.31 5.76
N LEU A 74 -2.14 16.07 6.27
CA LEU A 74 -2.00 14.84 5.49
C LEU A 74 -3.17 13.90 5.74
N SER A 75 -3.59 13.19 4.68
CA SER A 75 -4.59 12.14 4.88
C SER A 75 -4.02 10.98 5.68
N VAL A 76 -4.89 10.25 6.36
CA VAL A 76 -4.52 9.07 7.16
C VAL A 76 -3.78 8.04 6.30
N GLU A 77 -4.20 7.88 5.04
CA GLU A 77 -3.53 7.00 4.08
C GLU A 77 -2.12 7.48 3.73
N GLN A 78 -1.90 8.81 3.64
CA GLN A 78 -0.56 9.36 3.37
C GLN A 78 0.40 9.10 4.53
N ILE A 79 -0.06 9.33 5.76
CA ILE A 79 0.73 9.07 6.96
C ILE A 79 1.06 7.58 7.05
N PHE A 80 0.05 6.72 6.83
CA PHE A 80 0.22 5.28 6.90
C PHE A 80 1.12 4.73 5.78
N ALA A 81 0.94 5.17 4.54
CA ALA A 81 1.81 4.78 3.43
C ALA A 81 3.25 5.24 3.67
N GLY A 82 3.46 6.42 4.24
CA GLY A 82 4.77 6.89 4.69
C GLY A 82 5.39 5.96 5.73
N TYR A 83 4.63 5.57 6.75
CA TYR A 83 5.09 4.60 7.75
C TYR A 83 5.46 3.25 7.12
N VAL A 84 4.63 2.73 6.23
CA VAL A 84 4.87 1.41 5.62
C VAL A 84 6.06 1.46 4.67
N LEU A 85 6.13 2.44 3.77
CA LEU A 85 7.10 2.46 2.67
C LEU A 85 8.41 3.20 2.99
N LEU A 86 8.39 4.17 3.92
CA LEU A 86 9.56 4.99 4.22
C LEU A 86 10.15 4.74 5.61
N ALA A 87 9.39 4.09 6.50
CA ALA A 87 9.83 3.73 7.85
C ALA A 87 9.80 2.21 8.11
N ASP A 88 9.97 1.41 7.04
CA ASP A 88 10.11 -0.05 7.08
C ASP A 88 8.94 -0.84 7.71
N GLY A 89 7.78 -0.21 7.87
CA GLY A 89 6.58 -0.86 8.40
C GLY A 89 6.12 -2.08 7.60
N TRP A 90 6.48 -2.16 6.29
CA TRP A 90 6.16 -3.27 5.40
C TRP A 90 6.73 -4.62 5.86
N GLN A 91 7.83 -4.62 6.60
CA GLN A 91 8.53 -5.84 7.01
C GLN A 91 7.67 -6.77 7.86
N THR A 92 6.73 -6.23 8.61
CA THR A 92 5.86 -7.00 9.50
C THR A 92 4.47 -7.24 8.94
N MET A 93 4.15 -6.66 7.77
CA MET A 93 2.80 -6.74 7.21
C MET A 93 2.63 -7.96 6.33
N ARG A 94 1.66 -8.80 6.66
CA ARG A 94 1.31 -10.01 5.90
C ARG A 94 0.40 -9.64 4.74
N LEU A 95 1.02 -9.34 3.59
CA LEU A 95 0.37 -8.86 2.37
C LEU A 95 0.34 -9.90 1.25
N PHE A 96 1.09 -11.00 1.38
CA PHE A 96 1.24 -11.99 0.33
C PHE A 96 0.48 -13.26 0.67
N PRO A 97 -0.72 -13.45 0.10
CA PRO A 97 -1.45 -14.71 0.25
C PRO A 97 -0.83 -15.78 -0.66
N TYR A 98 -0.83 -17.00 -0.17
CA TYR A 98 -0.51 -18.19 -0.96
C TYR A 98 -1.46 -19.31 -0.60
N GLN A 99 -2.01 -19.96 -1.63
CA GLN A 99 -2.97 -21.06 -1.45
C GLN A 99 -2.26 -22.40 -1.62
N GLU A 100 -2.31 -23.22 -0.59
CA GLU A 100 -1.81 -24.57 -0.58
C GLU A 100 -2.87 -25.51 0.04
N ASP A 101 -3.16 -26.63 -0.61
CA ASP A 101 -4.13 -27.65 -0.14
C ASP A 101 -5.51 -27.07 0.25
N GLY A 102 -5.95 -26.02 -0.44
CA GLY A 102 -7.23 -25.35 -0.18
C GLY A 102 -7.21 -24.39 1.01
N MET A 103 -6.08 -24.24 1.70
CA MET A 103 -5.86 -23.26 2.75
C MET A 103 -5.11 -22.05 2.21
N ILE A 104 -5.43 -20.85 2.71
CA ILE A 104 -4.73 -19.63 2.35
C ILE A 104 -3.91 -19.18 3.55
N SER A 105 -2.60 -19.15 3.35
CA SER A 105 -1.64 -18.59 4.30
C SER A 105 -1.17 -17.24 3.82
N TRP A 106 -0.91 -16.31 4.77
CA TRP A 106 -0.46 -14.96 4.46
C TRP A 106 0.94 -14.74 5.01
N TYR A 107 1.81 -14.19 4.19
CA TYR A 107 3.21 -13.96 4.49
C TYR A 107 3.56 -12.48 4.40
N SER A 108 4.51 -12.04 5.22
CA SER A 108 5.22 -10.78 5.04
C SER A 108 6.37 -10.98 4.03
N ALA A 109 6.95 -9.88 3.56
CA ALA A 109 8.10 -9.97 2.66
C ALA A 109 9.40 -10.48 3.33
N THR A 110 9.40 -10.55 4.67
CA THR A 110 10.53 -10.98 5.48
C THR A 110 10.31 -12.32 6.19
N ASP A 111 9.12 -12.92 6.04
CA ASP A 111 8.84 -14.24 6.60
C ASP A 111 9.69 -15.31 5.89
N GLU A 112 10.07 -16.35 6.63
CA GLU A 112 10.62 -17.57 6.04
C GLU A 112 9.52 -18.29 5.26
N LEU A 113 9.69 -18.36 3.93
CA LEU A 113 8.68 -18.92 3.05
C LEU A 113 8.83 -20.46 2.96
N PRO A 114 7.71 -21.22 2.96
CA PRO A 114 7.75 -22.66 2.76
C PRO A 114 8.42 -23.04 1.45
N ALA A 115 9.10 -24.20 1.45
CA ALA A 115 9.73 -24.75 0.24
C ALA A 115 8.73 -25.16 -0.85
N SER A 116 7.44 -25.27 -0.50
CA SER A 116 6.34 -25.51 -1.44
C SER A 116 6.04 -24.31 -2.34
N ILE A 117 6.40 -23.09 -1.90
CA ILE A 117 6.29 -21.88 -2.71
C ILE A 117 7.42 -21.91 -3.73
N ASP A 118 7.09 -21.83 -5.02
CA ASP A 118 8.11 -21.85 -6.07
C ASP A 118 9.05 -20.63 -6.01
N SER A 119 10.23 -20.79 -6.60
CA SER A 119 11.30 -19.80 -6.50
C SER A 119 10.95 -18.45 -7.14
N GLU A 120 10.06 -18.42 -8.12
CA GLU A 120 9.63 -17.17 -8.76
C GLU A 120 8.76 -16.34 -7.82
N HIS A 121 7.80 -17.00 -7.13
CA HIS A 121 6.98 -16.36 -6.11
C HIS A 121 7.80 -15.92 -4.90
N GLN A 122 8.73 -16.76 -4.42
CA GLN A 122 9.64 -16.38 -3.32
C GLN A 122 10.44 -15.13 -3.67
N LYS A 123 10.98 -15.08 -4.89
CA LYS A 123 11.71 -13.92 -5.40
C LYS A 123 10.82 -12.68 -5.49
N TYR A 124 9.58 -12.83 -6.01
CA TYR A 124 8.63 -11.73 -6.10
C TYR A 124 8.33 -11.14 -4.71
N ILE A 125 8.00 -11.98 -3.74
CA ILE A 125 7.66 -11.57 -2.37
C ILE A 125 8.82 -10.80 -1.73
N SER A 126 10.05 -11.29 -1.87
CA SER A 126 11.23 -10.68 -1.25
C SER A 126 11.68 -9.37 -1.93
N GLU A 127 11.45 -9.22 -3.24
CA GLU A 127 11.98 -8.09 -4.01
C GLU A 127 10.98 -6.95 -4.26
N VAL A 128 9.66 -7.19 -4.14
CA VAL A 128 8.67 -6.20 -4.55
C VAL A 128 8.72 -4.91 -3.74
N PHE A 129 8.88 -5.00 -2.41
CA PHE A 129 8.98 -3.80 -1.57
C PHE A 129 10.27 -3.02 -1.77
N PRO A 130 11.46 -3.61 -1.76
CA PRO A 130 12.69 -2.89 -2.10
C PRO A 130 12.61 -2.13 -3.43
N ARG A 131 12.01 -2.74 -4.45
CA ARG A 131 11.82 -2.09 -5.76
C ARG A 131 10.77 -0.97 -5.69
N LEU A 132 9.62 -1.22 -5.08
CA LEU A 132 8.57 -0.20 -4.91
C LEU A 132 9.10 1.02 -4.16
N ILE A 133 9.87 0.82 -3.08
CA ILE A 133 10.46 1.89 -2.28
C ILE A 133 11.46 2.71 -3.12
N ALA A 134 12.28 2.06 -3.95
CA ALA A 134 13.19 2.76 -4.85
C ALA A 134 12.43 3.70 -5.82
N GLU A 135 11.29 3.25 -6.36
CA GLU A 135 10.45 4.09 -7.23
C GLU A 135 9.76 5.23 -6.47
N VAL A 136 9.31 4.97 -5.25
CA VAL A 136 8.80 6.03 -4.36
C VAL A 136 9.87 7.09 -4.09
N GLN A 137 11.10 6.68 -3.81
CA GLN A 137 12.22 7.59 -3.55
C GLN A 137 12.63 8.37 -4.82
N SER A 138 12.50 7.77 -5.99
CA SER A 138 12.76 8.45 -7.26
C SER A 138 11.64 9.41 -7.67
N GLY A 139 10.44 9.26 -7.10
CA GLY A 139 9.24 10.02 -7.45
C GLY A 139 8.58 9.57 -8.76
N ASP A 140 8.89 8.37 -9.27
CA ASP A 140 8.19 7.81 -10.44
C ASP A 140 6.84 7.20 -10.03
N TRP A 141 5.89 8.08 -9.82
CA TRP A 141 4.54 7.71 -9.37
C TRP A 141 3.78 6.83 -10.36
N LYS A 142 4.13 6.87 -11.64
CA LYS A 142 3.52 5.99 -12.65
C LYS A 142 3.98 4.54 -12.45
N THR A 143 5.27 4.34 -12.22
CA THR A 143 5.84 3.03 -11.93
C THR A 143 5.40 2.53 -10.56
N VAL A 144 5.26 3.42 -9.56
CA VAL A 144 4.67 3.11 -8.25
C VAL A 144 3.25 2.55 -8.40
N ASP A 145 2.37 3.23 -9.16
CA ASP A 145 1.01 2.73 -9.42
C ASP A 145 1.03 1.35 -10.09
N ALA A 146 1.95 1.10 -11.05
CA ALA A 146 2.08 -0.20 -11.70
C ALA A 146 2.54 -1.33 -10.75
N TYR A 147 3.42 -1.04 -9.78
CA TYR A 147 3.78 -2.01 -8.74
C TYR A 147 2.58 -2.34 -7.83
N ILE A 148 1.83 -1.32 -7.41
CA ILE A 148 0.63 -1.50 -6.58
C ILE A 148 -0.40 -2.36 -7.33
N ASP A 149 -0.66 -2.08 -8.61
CA ASP A 149 -1.58 -2.88 -9.44
C ASP A 149 -1.15 -4.36 -9.52
N ARG A 150 0.14 -4.62 -9.66
CA ARG A 150 0.68 -6.01 -9.65
C ARG A 150 0.48 -6.69 -8.30
N MET A 151 0.67 -5.96 -7.20
CA MET A 151 0.41 -6.49 -5.85
C MET A 151 -1.08 -6.82 -5.67
N VAL A 152 -1.98 -5.96 -6.15
CA VAL A 152 -3.43 -6.23 -6.16
C VAL A 152 -3.75 -7.47 -6.98
N GLN A 153 -3.18 -7.61 -8.19
CA GLN A 153 -3.36 -8.80 -9.03
C GLN A 153 -2.87 -10.07 -8.33
N TYR A 154 -1.70 -10.01 -7.70
CA TYR A 154 -1.15 -11.11 -6.91
C TYR A 154 -2.12 -11.53 -5.81
N GLN A 155 -2.63 -10.58 -5.02
CA GLN A 155 -3.60 -10.85 -3.96
C GLN A 155 -4.90 -11.45 -4.50
N CYS A 156 -5.39 -10.99 -5.65
CA CYS A 156 -6.57 -11.56 -6.29
C CYS A 156 -6.34 -13.00 -6.79
N GLN A 157 -5.15 -13.29 -7.30
CA GLN A 157 -4.80 -14.59 -7.85
C GLN A 157 -4.60 -15.65 -6.77
N PHE A 158 -3.90 -15.31 -5.69
CA PHE A 158 -3.48 -16.26 -4.66
C PHE A 158 -4.30 -16.17 -3.36
N GLY A 159 -5.06 -15.10 -3.18
CA GLY A 159 -5.86 -14.86 -1.96
C GLY A 159 -7.24 -15.52 -1.96
N GLY A 160 -7.61 -16.25 -3.02
CA GLY A 160 -8.88 -16.95 -3.15
C GLY A 160 -10.07 -16.03 -3.47
N GLN A 161 -11.23 -16.65 -3.79
CA GLN A 161 -12.45 -15.94 -4.22
C GLN A 161 -13.15 -15.12 -3.12
N LYS A 162 -12.70 -15.19 -1.88
CA LYS A 162 -13.30 -14.49 -0.73
C LYS A 162 -12.74 -13.10 -0.48
N LEU A 163 -11.76 -12.65 -1.28
CA LEU A 163 -11.24 -11.29 -1.16
C LEU A 163 -12.34 -10.28 -1.53
N PRO A 164 -12.51 -9.20 -0.77
CA PRO A 164 -13.39 -8.10 -1.17
C PRO A 164 -12.81 -7.47 -2.44
N LEU A 165 -13.21 -8.02 -3.59
CA LEU A 165 -12.82 -7.47 -4.88
C LEU A 165 -13.40 -6.06 -4.98
N ARG A 166 -12.52 -5.10 -5.15
CA ARG A 166 -12.94 -3.77 -5.56
C ARG A 166 -13.60 -3.91 -6.93
N PRO A 167 -14.85 -3.45 -7.10
CA PRO A 167 -15.45 -3.44 -8.43
C PRO A 167 -14.56 -2.62 -9.35
N SER A 168 -14.22 -3.19 -10.50
CA SER A 168 -13.42 -2.49 -11.50
C SER A 168 -14.10 -1.16 -11.88
N PRO A 169 -13.36 -0.10 -12.28
CA PRO A 169 -13.96 1.14 -12.73
C PRO A 169 -15.04 0.92 -13.79
N SER A 170 -14.87 -0.07 -14.67
CA SER A 170 -15.87 -0.49 -15.66
C SER A 170 -17.13 -1.10 -15.03
N ALA A 171 -17.00 -1.87 -13.95
CA ALA A 171 -18.15 -2.42 -13.22
C ALA A 171 -18.92 -1.32 -12.49
N ILE A 172 -18.23 -0.33 -11.92
CA ILE A 172 -18.85 0.85 -11.30
C ILE A 172 -19.63 1.64 -12.34
N ILE A 173 -19.04 1.92 -13.51
CA ILE A 173 -19.71 2.61 -14.61
C ILE A 173 -20.93 1.80 -15.07
N GLY A 174 -20.83 0.47 -15.19
CA GLY A 174 -21.94 -0.41 -15.53
C GLY A 174 -23.10 -0.33 -14.54
N ILE A 175 -22.82 -0.28 -13.25
CA ILE A 175 -23.83 -0.12 -12.20
C ILE A 175 -24.52 1.25 -12.33
N TYR A 176 -23.78 2.34 -12.54
CA TYR A 176 -24.37 3.67 -12.75
C TYR A 176 -25.23 3.74 -14.00
N LEU A 177 -24.81 3.11 -15.11
CA LEU A 177 -25.61 3.05 -16.32
C LEU A 177 -26.92 2.26 -16.12
N LEU A 178 -26.89 1.17 -15.36
CA LEU A 178 -28.09 0.40 -15.01
C LEU A 178 -29.04 1.22 -14.16
N PHE A 179 -28.55 1.94 -13.13
CA PHE A 179 -29.35 2.84 -12.33
C PHE A 179 -29.97 3.96 -13.16
N PHE A 180 -29.18 4.55 -14.07
CA PHE A 180 -29.67 5.61 -14.94
C PHE A 180 -30.75 5.09 -15.91
N ALA A 181 -30.53 3.92 -16.51
CA ALA A 181 -31.52 3.29 -17.40
C ALA A 181 -32.83 2.96 -16.66
N PHE A 182 -32.74 2.45 -15.41
CA PHE A 182 -33.91 2.17 -14.59
C PHE A 182 -34.68 3.43 -14.22
N PHE A 183 -33.98 4.50 -13.86
CA PHE A 183 -34.59 5.80 -13.54
C PHE A 183 -35.26 6.42 -14.76
N PHE A 184 -34.60 6.34 -15.94
CA PHE A 184 -35.16 6.84 -17.19
C PHE A 184 -36.36 6.05 -17.65
N ALA A 185 -36.32 4.72 -17.55
CA ALA A 185 -37.49 3.87 -17.83
C ALA A 185 -38.68 4.20 -16.91
N SER A 186 -38.44 4.40 -15.63
CA SER A 186 -39.46 4.78 -14.66
C SER A 186 -40.11 6.14 -14.97
N PHE A 187 -39.28 7.08 -15.44
CA PHE A 187 -39.73 8.39 -15.87
C PHE A 187 -40.61 8.33 -17.13
N LEU A 188 -40.20 7.53 -18.14
CA LEU A 188 -40.98 7.31 -19.37
C LEU A 188 -42.30 6.63 -19.08
N ILE A 189 -42.37 5.63 -18.19
CA ILE A 189 -43.61 4.97 -17.79
C ILE A 189 -44.58 5.96 -17.15
N LYS A 190 -44.05 6.79 -16.22
CA LYS A 190 -44.90 7.86 -15.59
C LYS A 190 -45.47 8.84 -16.60
N LYS A 191 -44.66 9.23 -17.62
CA LYS A 191 -45.09 10.13 -18.69
C LYS A 191 -46.15 9.49 -19.58
N LEU A 192 -45.99 8.20 -19.95
CA LEU A 192 -46.94 7.43 -20.76
C LEU A 192 -48.28 7.25 -20.02
N VAL A 193 -48.23 6.90 -18.72
CA VAL A 193 -49.43 6.75 -17.88
C VAL A 193 -50.20 8.07 -17.78
N LYS A 194 -49.48 9.22 -17.61
CA LYS A 194 -50.10 10.54 -17.57
C LYS A 194 -50.75 10.92 -18.91
N SER A 195 -50.08 10.56 -20.06
CA SER A 195 -50.63 10.79 -21.41
C SER A 195 -51.88 9.95 -21.68
N LYS A 196 -51.92 8.66 -21.26
CA LYS A 196 -53.10 7.82 -21.41
C LYS A 196 -54.28 8.31 -20.59
N LYS A 197 -54.07 8.83 -19.36
CA LYS A 197 -55.13 9.44 -18.56
C LYS A 197 -55.75 10.67 -19.23
N MET A 198 -54.95 11.50 -19.88
CA MET A 198 -55.48 12.66 -20.65
C MET A 198 -56.32 12.25 -21.87
N CYS A 199 -55.94 11.17 -22.59
CA CYS A 199 -56.71 10.67 -23.71
C CYS A 199 -58.07 10.05 -23.32
N ILE A 200 -58.19 9.47 -22.12
CA ILE A 200 -59.45 8.90 -21.61
C ILE A 200 -60.41 10.05 -21.24
N PHE A 201 -59.94 11.12 -20.63
CA PHE A 201 -60.77 12.28 -20.32
C PHE A 201 -61.25 13.09 -21.53
N ALA A 202 -60.52 13.02 -22.66
CA ALA A 202 -60.91 13.71 -23.90
C ALA A 202 -61.98 12.98 -24.73
N ASN A 203 -62.34 11.74 -24.38
CA ASN A 203 -63.31 10.92 -25.08
C ASN A 203 -64.68 10.82 -24.40
N GLU A 204 -64.84 11.55 -23.26
CA GLU A 204 -66.12 11.60 -22.49
C GLU A 204 -66.89 12.93 -22.63
N PHE A 205 -66.55 13.77 -23.68
CA PHE A 205 -67.31 14.96 -24.03
C PHE A 205 -67.85 14.91 -25.44
#